data_44d02237fff68feeff36d6c7d141a2ff
#
_entry.id   44d02237fff68feeff36d6c7d141a2ff
#
_cell.length_a   1.000
_cell.length_b   1.000
_cell.length_c   1.000
_cell.angle_alpha   90.00
_cell.angle_beta   90.00
_cell.angle_gamma   90.00
#
_symmetry.space_group_name_H-M   'P 1'
#
loop_
_entity.id
_entity.type
_entity.pdbx_description
1 polymer ?
#
loop_
_entity_poly.entity_id
_entity_poly.type
_entity_poly.pdbx_seq_one_letter_code
_entity_poly.pdbx_strand_id
1 'polypeptide(L)'
;LDDFATPSAWSTWQLCNASPGGFGIRWDSDQPARAQVGEIIALREREGSHSAWRIGVIRWMHFVSERGLEVGVQLLAAQCVRASLQADSTDSNQENLIDALLLPELDSRDRPGSLVVPHGQFRIGQAVVATVGETTTRLRLQERMEYSHSFTQYECQCSLSTNDDQPPPPTPGNDGFDSLWEKL
;
A
#
# COMPACT_ATOMS: atom_id res chain seq x y z
N LEU A 1 -4.44 16.73 10.13
CA LEU A 1 -4.31 15.56 9.20
C LEU A 1 -3.80 15.99 7.81
N ASP A 2 -2.88 16.96 7.75
CA ASP A 2 -2.34 17.50 6.50
C ASP A 2 -0.83 17.66 6.61
N ASP A 3 -0.14 16.55 6.88
CA ASP A 3 1.32 16.59 6.80
C ASP A 3 1.86 15.54 5.83
N PHE A 4 1.31 15.56 4.61
CA PHE A 4 2.05 15.07 3.47
C PHE A 4 3.04 16.16 3.10
N ALA A 5 4.32 15.85 3.27
CA ALA A 5 5.42 16.69 2.81
C ALA A 5 5.07 17.28 1.45
N THR A 6 5.20 18.60 1.31
CA THR A 6 4.81 19.42 0.18
C THR A 6 4.89 18.64 -1.14
N PRO A 7 3.80 18.36 -1.79
CA PRO A 7 3.82 17.60 -3.03
C PRO A 7 4.37 18.50 -4.14
N SER A 8 5.65 18.42 -4.39
CA SER A 8 6.25 19.08 -5.55
C SER A 8 5.89 18.42 -6.88
N ALA A 9 4.94 17.48 -6.92
CA ALA A 9 4.65 16.73 -8.12
C ALA A 9 3.22 16.17 -8.22
N TRP A 10 2.19 16.99 -7.99
CA TRP A 10 0.85 16.65 -8.47
C TRP A 10 0.80 16.91 -9.98
N SER A 11 0.44 15.90 -10.74
CA SER A 11 0.19 16.06 -12.16
C SER A 11 -1.25 15.65 -12.48
N THR A 12 -1.87 16.41 -13.40
CA THR A 12 -3.22 16.11 -13.87
C THR A 12 -3.12 15.24 -15.10
N TRP A 13 -3.80 14.09 -15.07
CA TRP A 13 -3.87 13.15 -16.15
C TRP A 13 -5.30 13.02 -16.63
N GLN A 14 -5.48 12.79 -17.93
CA GLN A 14 -6.80 12.54 -18.50
C GLN A 14 -7.16 11.06 -18.30
N LEU A 15 -8.34 10.79 -17.76
CA LEU A 15 -8.89 9.43 -17.70
C LEU A 15 -9.32 9.00 -19.11
N CYS A 16 -8.74 7.93 -19.63
CA CYS A 16 -9.11 7.34 -20.92
C CYS A 16 -10.12 6.20 -20.78
N ASN A 17 -9.92 5.35 -19.79
CA ASN A 17 -10.85 4.28 -19.45
C ASN A 17 -10.72 3.89 -17.97
N ALA A 18 -11.75 3.25 -17.44
CA ALA A 18 -11.81 2.73 -16.09
C ALA A 18 -12.44 1.35 -16.08
N SER A 19 -11.95 0.49 -15.20
CA SER A 19 -12.50 -0.83 -14.91
C SER A 19 -12.43 -1.08 -13.40
N PRO A 20 -13.09 -2.11 -12.85
CA PRO A 20 -12.95 -2.46 -11.44
C PRO A 20 -11.50 -2.75 -11.01
N GLY A 21 -10.65 -3.20 -11.93
CA GLY A 21 -9.25 -3.55 -11.67
C GLY A 21 -8.24 -2.44 -11.97
N GLY A 22 -8.63 -1.31 -12.55
CA GLY A 22 -7.65 -0.28 -12.89
C GLY A 22 -8.13 0.82 -13.81
N PHE A 23 -7.16 1.64 -14.22
CA PHE A 23 -7.37 2.83 -15.05
C PHE A 23 -6.41 2.86 -16.23
N GLY A 24 -6.92 3.36 -17.36
CA GLY A 24 -6.09 3.89 -18.44
C GLY A 24 -6.08 5.40 -18.35
N ILE A 25 -4.93 6.00 -18.19
CA ILE A 25 -4.75 7.45 -18.05
C ILE A 25 -3.78 7.96 -19.10
N ARG A 26 -3.93 9.21 -19.50
CA ARG A 26 -3.09 9.87 -20.50
C ARG A 26 -2.46 11.14 -19.94
N TRP A 27 -1.17 11.28 -20.20
CA TRP A 27 -0.42 12.51 -19.98
C TRP A 27 -0.46 13.35 -21.24
N ASP A 28 -1.11 14.49 -21.14
CA ASP A 28 -1.24 15.45 -22.24
C ASP A 28 -0.56 16.77 -21.82
N SER A 29 0.75 16.73 -21.74
CA SER A 29 1.54 17.91 -21.38
C SER A 29 2.88 17.88 -22.10
N ASP A 30 3.37 19.06 -22.46
CA ASP A 30 4.71 19.25 -23.05
C ASP A 30 5.84 18.98 -22.04
N GLN A 31 5.51 18.82 -20.75
CA GLN A 31 6.50 18.46 -19.75
C GLN A 31 6.73 16.94 -19.71
N PRO A 32 7.97 16.50 -19.50
CA PRO A 32 8.26 15.08 -19.41
C PRO A 32 7.53 14.45 -18.21
N ALA A 33 6.75 13.41 -18.48
CA ALA A 33 6.17 12.59 -17.42
C ALA A 33 7.28 11.80 -16.71
N ARG A 34 7.33 11.88 -15.38
CA ARG A 34 8.22 11.07 -14.56
C ARG A 34 7.43 9.88 -14.05
N ALA A 35 7.36 8.83 -14.84
CA ALA A 35 6.66 7.61 -14.49
C ALA A 35 7.42 6.41 -15.05
N GLN A 36 7.40 5.27 -14.36
CA GLN A 36 8.03 4.03 -14.79
C GLN A 36 7.09 2.84 -14.55
N VAL A 37 7.17 1.84 -15.43
CA VAL A 37 6.46 0.59 -15.20
C VAL A 37 6.95 -0.06 -13.91
N GLY A 38 6.02 -0.50 -13.07
CA GLY A 38 6.32 -1.08 -11.77
C GLY A 38 6.36 -0.07 -10.61
N GLU A 39 6.18 1.22 -10.86
CA GLU A 39 6.04 2.22 -9.79
C GLU A 39 4.64 2.23 -9.21
N ILE A 40 4.58 2.50 -7.91
CA ILE A 40 3.33 2.78 -7.21
C ILE A 40 2.95 4.23 -7.44
N ILE A 41 1.68 4.45 -7.73
CA ILE A 41 1.10 5.78 -7.84
C ILE A 41 -0.17 5.91 -7.00
N ALA A 42 -0.38 7.09 -6.46
CA ALA A 42 -1.64 7.46 -5.82
C ALA A 42 -2.49 8.25 -6.82
N LEU A 43 -3.71 7.83 -7.01
CA LEU A 43 -4.68 8.44 -7.91
C LEU A 43 -5.85 9.01 -7.12
N ARG A 44 -6.30 10.19 -7.51
CA ARG A 44 -7.50 10.82 -6.96
C ARG A 44 -8.32 11.42 -8.09
N GLU A 45 -9.59 11.07 -8.17
CA GLU A 45 -10.52 11.72 -9.08
C GLU A 45 -10.76 13.17 -8.64
N ARG A 46 -10.77 14.09 -9.61
CA ARG A 46 -10.91 15.52 -9.32
C ARG A 46 -12.35 15.94 -9.05
N GLU A 47 -13.31 15.18 -9.57
CA GLU A 47 -14.74 15.48 -9.47
C GLU A 47 -15.42 14.50 -8.51
N GLY A 48 -16.04 15.04 -7.46
CA GLY A 48 -16.82 14.29 -6.48
C GLY A 48 -16.60 14.77 -5.05
N SER A 49 -17.67 14.79 -4.26
CA SER A 49 -17.65 15.21 -2.84
C SER A 49 -16.88 14.25 -1.93
N HIS A 50 -16.52 13.08 -2.41
CA HIS A 50 -15.79 12.03 -1.68
C HIS A 50 -14.63 11.47 -2.53
N SER A 51 -13.69 12.32 -2.86
CA SER A 51 -12.53 11.93 -3.65
C SER A 51 -11.50 11.19 -2.77
N ALA A 52 -11.66 9.87 -2.65
CA ALA A 52 -10.71 9.02 -1.95
C ALA A 52 -9.45 8.76 -2.80
N TRP A 53 -8.30 8.68 -2.13
CA TRP A 53 -7.07 8.24 -2.73
C TRP A 53 -7.13 6.75 -3.02
N ARG A 54 -6.71 6.36 -4.22
CA ARG A 54 -6.56 4.98 -4.66
C ARG A 54 -5.12 4.71 -4.96
N ILE A 55 -4.64 3.55 -4.59
CA ILE A 55 -3.27 3.11 -4.84
C ILE A 55 -3.25 2.12 -5.97
N GLY A 56 -2.38 2.36 -6.92
CA GLY A 56 -2.19 1.48 -8.06
C GLY A 56 -0.72 1.34 -8.45
N VAL A 57 -0.45 0.39 -9.32
CA VAL A 57 0.86 0.17 -9.92
C VAL A 57 0.79 0.35 -11.43
N ILE A 58 1.78 1.01 -11.99
CA ILE A 58 1.91 1.20 -13.42
C ILE A 58 2.30 -0.15 -14.06
N ARG A 59 1.45 -0.66 -14.94
CA ARG A 59 1.66 -1.96 -15.61
C ARG A 59 2.25 -1.84 -17.00
N TRP A 60 1.85 -0.80 -17.70
CA TRP A 60 2.37 -0.53 -19.02
C TRP A 60 2.35 0.96 -19.33
N MET A 61 3.20 1.35 -20.25
CA MET A 61 3.29 2.72 -20.76
C MET A 61 3.43 2.62 -22.28
N HIS A 62 2.69 3.45 -22.99
CA HIS A 62 2.71 3.53 -24.44
C HIS A 62 2.70 4.99 -24.91
N PHE A 63 3.65 5.34 -25.71
CA PHE A 63 3.65 6.65 -26.36
C PHE A 63 2.85 6.60 -27.65
N VAL A 64 1.78 7.39 -27.73
CA VAL A 64 0.94 7.51 -28.92
C VAL A 64 1.27 8.84 -29.59
N SER A 65 1.77 8.78 -30.83
CA SER A 65 2.03 9.97 -31.62
C SER A 65 0.78 10.86 -31.65
N GLU A 66 0.96 12.17 -31.42
CA GLU A 66 -0.10 13.18 -31.37
C GLU A 66 -1.05 13.11 -30.15
N ARG A 67 -0.97 12.06 -29.31
CA ARG A 67 -1.84 11.88 -28.15
C ARG A 67 -1.09 11.87 -26.81
N GLY A 68 0.24 11.88 -26.84
CA GLY A 68 1.05 11.86 -25.62
C GLY A 68 1.27 10.46 -25.04
N LEU A 69 1.58 10.40 -23.75
CA LEU A 69 1.89 9.16 -23.04
C LEU A 69 0.63 8.56 -22.43
N GLU A 70 0.29 7.34 -22.83
CA GLU A 70 -0.76 6.53 -22.20
C GLU A 70 -0.16 5.55 -21.21
N VAL A 71 -0.83 5.41 -20.05
CA VAL A 71 -0.38 4.57 -18.94
C VAL A 71 -1.53 3.71 -18.45
N GLY A 72 -1.27 2.43 -18.31
CA GLY A 72 -2.20 1.50 -17.66
C GLY A 72 -1.82 1.26 -16.22
N VAL A 73 -2.78 1.50 -15.32
CA VAL A 73 -2.63 1.38 -13.88
C VAL A 73 -3.53 0.27 -13.39
N GLN A 74 -2.96 -0.70 -12.70
CA GLN A 74 -3.72 -1.70 -11.96
C GLN A 74 -3.92 -1.21 -10.54
N LEU A 75 -5.16 -1.26 -10.05
CA LEU A 75 -5.47 -0.93 -8.65
C LEU A 75 -4.95 -2.03 -7.72
N LEU A 76 -4.23 -1.61 -6.69
CA LEU A 76 -3.83 -2.44 -5.56
C LEU A 76 -4.86 -2.35 -4.44
N ALA A 77 -5.32 -1.15 -4.13
CA ALA A 77 -6.34 -0.90 -3.12
C ALA A 77 -7.12 0.38 -3.38
N ALA A 78 -8.37 0.40 -2.92
CA ALA A 78 -9.24 1.58 -2.93
C ALA A 78 -8.91 2.56 -1.79
N GLN A 79 -8.25 2.08 -0.76
CA GLN A 79 -7.84 2.84 0.41
C GLN A 79 -6.47 2.35 0.89
N CYS A 80 -5.72 3.21 1.54
CA CYS A 80 -4.47 2.85 2.20
C CYS A 80 -4.24 3.77 3.39
N VAL A 81 -3.44 3.28 4.32
CA VAL A 81 -2.97 4.07 5.47
C VAL A 81 -1.45 4.08 5.47
N ARG A 82 -0.86 5.24 5.68
CA ARG A 82 0.59 5.34 5.88
C ARG A 82 0.96 4.71 7.21
N ALA A 83 1.96 3.86 7.19
CA ALA A 83 2.54 3.24 8.36
C ALA A 83 4.06 3.45 8.37
N SER A 84 4.65 3.48 9.54
CA SER A 84 6.09 3.36 9.74
C SER A 84 6.39 1.97 10.26
N LEU A 85 7.35 1.29 9.64
CA LEU A 85 7.73 -0.07 9.99
C LEU A 85 9.11 -0.13 10.59
N GLN A 86 9.25 -1.02 11.56
CA GLN A 86 10.51 -1.42 12.16
C GLN A 86 10.59 -2.94 12.18
N ALA A 87 11.77 -3.50 11.92
CA ALA A 87 11.99 -4.93 12.12
C ALA A 87 11.85 -5.26 13.62
N ASP A 88 11.08 -6.29 13.95
CA ASP A 88 10.96 -6.80 15.32
C ASP A 88 12.21 -7.65 15.65
N SER A 89 13.36 -7.00 15.80
CA SER A 89 14.62 -7.64 16.15
C SER A 89 15.08 -7.18 17.53
N THR A 90 15.58 -8.13 18.31
CA THR A 90 16.10 -7.90 19.66
C THR A 90 17.41 -7.07 19.65
N ASP A 91 18.02 -6.92 18.49
CA ASP A 91 19.23 -6.11 18.30
C ASP A 91 18.86 -4.65 18.10
N SER A 92 18.77 -3.95 19.22
CA SER A 92 18.28 -2.58 19.41
C SER A 92 19.15 -1.46 18.80
N ASN A 93 20.02 -1.73 17.83
CA ASN A 93 20.94 -0.71 17.30
C ASN A 93 20.60 -0.17 15.90
N GLN A 94 19.46 -0.53 15.29
CA GLN A 94 19.00 0.07 14.03
C GLN A 94 17.53 0.41 14.10
N GLU A 95 17.22 1.59 14.60
CA GLU A 95 15.91 2.24 14.51
C GLU A 95 15.66 2.78 13.09
N ASN A 96 15.86 1.96 12.07
CA ASN A 96 15.48 2.36 10.72
C ASN A 96 13.97 2.20 10.56
N LEU A 97 13.25 3.30 10.73
CA LEU A 97 11.85 3.40 10.36
C LEU A 97 11.74 3.41 8.84
N ILE A 98 10.96 2.50 8.32
CA ILE A 98 10.70 2.36 6.88
C ILE A 98 9.26 2.77 6.61
N ASP A 99 9.08 3.73 5.70
CA ASP A 99 7.75 4.12 5.26
C ASP A 99 7.07 2.97 4.50
N ALA A 100 5.81 2.75 4.81
CA ALA A 100 4.99 1.70 4.22
C ALA A 100 3.56 2.16 4.01
N LEU A 101 2.83 1.41 3.19
CA LEU A 101 1.39 1.54 3.03
C LEU A 101 0.71 0.27 3.52
N LEU A 102 -0.15 0.43 4.49
CA LEU A 102 -1.03 -0.62 4.96
C LEU A 102 -2.30 -0.59 4.11
N LEU A 103 -2.61 -1.70 3.47
CA LEU A 103 -3.80 -1.88 2.64
C LEU A 103 -4.79 -2.75 3.40
N PRO A 104 -6.04 -2.28 3.61
CA PRO A 104 -7.04 -3.04 4.34
C PRO A 104 -7.39 -4.33 3.64
N GLU A 105 -7.90 -5.25 4.41
CA GLU A 105 -8.66 -6.38 3.89
C GLU A 105 -9.89 -5.82 3.16
N LEU A 106 -10.09 -6.21 1.91
CA LEU A 106 -11.34 -5.92 1.24
C LEU A 106 -12.36 -6.95 1.72
N ASP A 107 -13.60 -6.54 1.99
CA ASP A 107 -14.75 -7.34 2.49
C ASP A 107 -15.02 -8.67 1.76
N SER A 108 -14.36 -8.91 0.66
CA SER A 108 -14.31 -10.22 0.03
C SER A 108 -13.18 -11.02 0.67
N ARG A 109 -13.52 -12.14 1.29
CA ARG A 109 -12.63 -13.13 1.93
C ARG A 109 -11.41 -13.59 1.10
N ASP A 110 -11.25 -13.05 -0.09
CA ASP A 110 -10.21 -13.41 -1.06
C ASP A 110 -9.00 -12.45 -1.07
N ARG A 111 -9.01 -11.36 -0.29
CA ARG A 111 -7.87 -10.43 -0.23
C ARG A 111 -7.56 -10.05 1.22
N PRO A 112 -6.64 -10.78 1.86
CA PRO A 112 -6.18 -10.46 3.20
C PRO A 112 -5.51 -9.09 3.25
N GLY A 113 -5.46 -8.51 4.42
CA GLY A 113 -4.74 -7.28 4.68
C GLY A 113 -3.29 -7.40 4.23
N SER A 114 -2.77 -6.38 3.61
CA SER A 114 -1.43 -6.43 3.04
C SER A 114 -0.63 -5.17 3.31
N LEU A 115 0.68 -5.31 3.22
CA LEU A 115 1.64 -4.26 3.48
C LEU A 115 2.52 -4.05 2.26
N VAL A 116 2.57 -2.82 1.78
CA VAL A 116 3.43 -2.40 0.69
C VAL A 116 4.64 -1.66 1.25
N VAL A 117 5.83 -2.13 0.91
CA VAL A 117 7.11 -1.60 1.39
C VAL A 117 8.07 -1.37 0.23
N PRO A 118 9.09 -0.54 0.38
CA PRO A 118 10.17 -0.43 -0.61
C PRO A 118 10.81 -1.79 -0.87
N HIS A 119 11.22 -2.02 -2.11
CA HIS A 119 11.79 -3.31 -2.53
C HIS A 119 13.02 -3.69 -1.69
N GLY A 120 13.12 -4.97 -1.33
CA GLY A 120 14.30 -5.54 -0.69
C GLY A 120 14.46 -5.29 0.81
N GLN A 121 13.51 -4.62 1.46
CA GLN A 121 13.63 -4.24 2.88
C GLN A 121 13.35 -5.40 3.85
N PHE A 122 12.42 -6.28 3.50
CA PHE A 122 11.95 -7.34 4.38
C PHE A 122 11.90 -8.70 3.67
N ARG A 123 11.71 -9.77 4.47
CA ARG A 123 11.62 -11.16 4.00
C ARG A 123 10.34 -11.82 4.50
N ILE A 124 9.89 -12.82 3.76
CA ILE A 124 8.79 -13.70 4.19
C ILE A 124 9.13 -14.32 5.55
N GLY A 125 8.13 -14.40 6.43
CA GLY A 125 8.27 -14.92 7.78
C GLY A 125 8.81 -13.92 8.80
N GLN A 126 9.31 -12.76 8.36
CA GLN A 126 9.84 -11.72 9.25
C GLN A 126 8.71 -11.08 10.07
N ALA A 127 8.97 -10.87 11.35
CA ALA A 127 8.13 -10.07 12.22
C ALA A 127 8.53 -8.59 12.10
N VAL A 128 7.53 -7.72 12.02
CA VAL A 128 7.71 -6.27 11.94
C VAL A 128 6.74 -5.59 12.91
N VAL A 129 7.12 -4.44 13.37
CA VAL A 129 6.28 -3.55 14.17
C VAL A 129 5.80 -2.43 13.25
N ALA A 130 4.50 -2.33 13.05
CA ALA A 130 3.86 -1.30 12.25
C ALA A 130 3.24 -0.24 13.17
N THR A 131 3.55 1.02 12.92
CA THR A 131 3.00 2.17 13.64
C THR A 131 2.16 3.00 12.70
N VAL A 132 0.89 3.21 13.07
CA VAL A 132 -0.08 4.05 12.37
C VAL A 132 -0.61 5.08 13.38
N GLY A 133 -0.27 6.36 13.19
CA GLY A 133 -0.54 7.38 14.20
C GLY A 133 0.09 7.02 15.54
N GLU A 134 -0.74 6.86 16.57
CA GLU A 134 -0.31 6.44 17.91
C GLU A 134 -0.45 4.93 18.16
N THR A 135 -0.98 4.18 17.19
CA THR A 135 -1.24 2.74 17.34
C THR A 135 -0.08 1.94 16.78
N THR A 136 0.42 1.00 17.58
CA THR A 136 1.50 0.09 17.20
C THR A 136 1.00 -1.35 17.22
N THR A 137 1.28 -2.08 16.14
CA THR A 137 0.84 -3.47 15.98
C THR A 137 1.99 -4.32 15.48
N ARG A 138 2.14 -5.53 16.04
CA ARG A 138 3.05 -6.55 15.52
C ARG A 138 2.42 -7.31 14.39
N LEU A 139 3.13 -7.37 13.26
CA LEU A 139 2.71 -8.09 12.07
C LEU A 139 3.77 -9.12 11.70
N ARG A 140 3.33 -10.25 11.15
CA ARG A 140 4.20 -11.23 10.50
C ARG A 140 3.93 -11.22 9.01
N LEU A 141 4.98 -11.06 8.22
CA LEU A 141 4.91 -11.10 6.77
C LEU A 141 4.78 -12.55 6.30
N GLN A 142 3.64 -12.90 5.70
CA GLN A 142 3.32 -14.29 5.34
C GLN A 142 3.79 -14.62 3.94
N GLU A 143 3.17 -14.06 2.96
CA GLU A 143 3.40 -14.34 1.56
C GLU A 143 3.72 -13.05 0.80
N ARG A 144 4.53 -13.16 -0.24
CA ARG A 144 4.77 -12.08 -1.17
C ARG A 144 3.73 -12.12 -2.26
N MET A 145 2.76 -11.21 -2.22
CA MET A 145 1.65 -11.13 -3.16
C MET A 145 2.10 -10.53 -4.49
N GLU A 146 2.92 -9.47 -4.41
CA GLU A 146 3.39 -8.75 -5.58
C GLU A 146 4.73 -8.07 -5.32
N TYR A 147 5.49 -7.80 -6.39
CA TYR A 147 6.73 -7.05 -6.31
C TYR A 147 7.11 -6.41 -7.65
N SER A 148 7.87 -5.34 -7.57
CA SER A 148 8.56 -4.71 -8.69
C SER A 148 9.96 -4.28 -8.26
N HIS A 149 10.64 -3.52 -9.11
CA HIS A 149 11.91 -2.90 -8.72
C HIS A 149 11.75 -1.82 -7.64
N SER A 150 10.55 -1.24 -7.48
CA SER A 150 10.28 -0.15 -6.54
C SER A 150 9.67 -0.62 -5.23
N PHE A 151 8.88 -1.70 -5.22
CA PHE A 151 8.15 -2.15 -4.04
C PHE A 151 8.02 -3.66 -3.93
N THR A 152 7.64 -4.10 -2.73
CA THR A 152 7.16 -5.46 -2.46
C THR A 152 5.89 -5.37 -1.62
N GLN A 153 4.85 -6.10 -2.01
CA GLN A 153 3.61 -6.27 -1.26
C GLN A 153 3.61 -7.63 -0.57
N TYR A 154 3.38 -7.61 0.74
CA TYR A 154 3.27 -8.81 1.56
C TYR A 154 1.86 -8.93 2.12
N GLU A 155 1.32 -10.14 2.10
CA GLU A 155 0.24 -10.51 3.00
C GLU A 155 0.77 -10.43 4.44
N CYS A 156 -0.02 -9.87 5.35
CA CYS A 156 0.39 -9.76 6.74
C CYS A 156 -0.70 -10.27 7.68
N GLN A 157 -0.23 -10.87 8.77
CA GLN A 157 -1.06 -11.38 9.85
C GLN A 157 -0.66 -10.70 11.15
N CYS A 158 -1.64 -10.29 11.95
CA CYS A 158 -1.38 -9.81 13.30
C CYS A 158 -0.77 -10.90 14.15
N SER A 159 0.40 -10.64 14.73
CA SER A 159 0.98 -11.50 15.76
C SER A 159 0.39 -11.04 17.09
N LEU A 160 -0.64 -11.74 17.57
CA LEU A 160 -1.06 -11.58 18.95
C LEU A 160 0.12 -12.03 19.83
N SER A 161 0.57 -11.18 20.72
CA SER A 161 1.50 -11.58 21.78
C SER A 161 0.75 -12.59 22.65
N THR A 162 0.93 -13.88 22.36
CA THR A 162 0.57 -14.91 23.35
C THR A 162 1.55 -14.75 24.50
N ASN A 163 1.09 -14.13 25.59
CA ASN A 163 1.65 -14.46 26.89
C ASN A 163 1.48 -15.97 27.06
N ASP A 164 2.58 -16.69 27.03
CA ASP A 164 2.66 -18.11 27.38
C ASP A 164 2.08 -18.30 28.79
N ASP A 165 0.83 -18.72 28.88
CA ASP A 165 0.25 -19.52 29.97
C ASP A 165 -1.30 -19.66 29.85
N GLN A 166 -1.90 -19.64 28.68
CA GLN A 166 -3.34 -19.90 28.54
C GLN A 166 -3.61 -20.92 27.44
N PRO A 167 -4.39 -22.01 27.75
CA PRO A 167 -4.72 -23.01 26.72
C PRO A 167 -5.43 -22.37 25.55
N PRO A 168 -5.23 -22.87 24.32
CA PRO A 168 -5.68 -22.20 23.12
C PRO A 168 -7.19 -21.99 23.14
N PRO A 169 -7.67 -20.75 23.02
CA PRO A 169 -9.08 -20.50 22.77
C PRO A 169 -9.43 -20.98 21.35
N PRO A 170 -10.70 -21.30 21.09
CA PRO A 170 -11.16 -21.67 19.75
C PRO A 170 -10.79 -20.54 18.78
N THR A 171 -10.27 -20.89 17.64
CA THR A 171 -9.77 -20.04 16.55
C THR A 171 -10.60 -18.77 16.41
N PRO A 172 -10.10 -17.58 16.79
CA PRO A 172 -10.77 -16.33 16.50
C PRO A 172 -10.46 -15.95 15.06
N GLY A 173 -11.47 -15.49 14.40
CA GLY A 173 -11.29 -14.79 13.13
C GLY A 173 -10.31 -13.61 13.30
N ASN A 174 -9.86 -13.10 12.19
CA ASN A 174 -8.82 -12.07 11.98
C ASN A 174 -9.09 -10.69 12.66
N ASP A 175 -9.68 -10.72 13.86
CA ASP A 175 -10.24 -9.54 14.55
C ASP A 175 -9.20 -8.47 14.93
N GLY A 176 -7.92 -8.82 14.95
CA GLY A 176 -6.86 -7.89 15.31
C GLY A 176 -6.51 -6.88 14.22
N PHE A 177 -6.71 -7.23 12.95
CA PHE A 177 -6.43 -6.34 11.83
C PHE A 177 -7.56 -5.32 11.64
N ASP A 178 -8.80 -5.76 11.80
CA ASP A 178 -9.99 -4.91 11.70
C ASP A 178 -10.00 -3.83 12.79
N SER A 179 -9.49 -4.12 13.99
CA SER A 179 -9.42 -3.14 15.08
C SER A 179 -8.49 -1.94 14.81
N LEU A 180 -7.57 -2.07 13.86
CA LEU A 180 -6.74 -0.96 13.41
C LEU A 180 -7.53 0.05 12.56
N TRP A 181 -8.55 -0.43 11.85
CA TRP A 181 -9.37 0.40 10.97
C TRP A 181 -10.51 1.10 11.70
N GLU A 182 -11.04 0.50 12.77
CA GLU A 182 -12.10 1.10 13.57
C GLU A 182 -11.65 2.32 14.40
N LYS A 183 -10.33 2.49 14.58
CA LYS A 183 -9.73 3.58 15.36
C LYS A 183 -9.17 4.72 14.52
N LEU A 184 -9.27 4.63 13.20
CA LEU A 184 -8.82 5.63 12.22
C LEU A 184 -9.99 6.33 11.55
#